data_a7021414fac3a5a4fa11b1b2be4023e1
#
_entry.id   a7021414fac3a5a4fa11b1b2be4023e1
#
_cell.length_a   1.000
_cell.length_b   1.000
_cell.length_c   1.000
_cell.angle_alpha   90.00
_cell.angle_beta   90.00
_cell.angle_gamma   90.00
#
_symmetry.space_group_name_H-M   'P 1'
#
loop_
_entity.id
_entity.type
_entity.pdbx_description
1 polymer ?
#
loop_
_entity_poly.entity_id
_entity_poly.type
_entity_poly.pdbx_seq_one_letter_code
_entity_poly.pdbx_strand_id
1 'polypeptide(L)'
;VSFALALKRAVLARRSGGLQLLLMYLSQAINAVFPLLIAPLVVRKAGVPEFGSYSLMLVASQAALLVSEYSFDAVGPRLLAAKPRNVAESDIGRAVLRNKLALFPLALLVWISGCVMLRIEITLPAFAGGVLVLLGTALQANWYLVATHRAKYVAIFNLLGRLVALTLIVAALSLKLGPGWLLFGTGAGMFAAGAVVSVKTLGFQTRTSLMPSVSLLGQGRSAFLATAGASLQNLVGVGLAGMLGGASGAGAYAATDRIARSASGSLKPFFLTIYPRMAKMHVDSPAKATRLAALMAAIWLIAAAPLVLATYLWGEKLLLLLYGQPIPGAAPILTILVGWLAFGVANNFLGIQGLLAGGRDRQYLHAIWSGLAMTALFAGACLLLRLPVVDAALAVLVGEAVVFVALALKFWNMR
;
A
#
# COMPACT_ATOMS: atom_id res chain seq x y z
N VAL A 1 -42.52 14.27 20.74
CA VAL A 1 -41.79 14.85 19.59
C VAL A 1 -40.27 14.50 19.66
N SER A 2 -39.68 14.43 20.86
CA SER A 2 -38.22 14.18 21.06
C SER A 2 -37.76 12.75 20.66
N PHE A 3 -38.54 11.71 20.97
CA PHE A 3 -38.17 10.31 20.72
C PHE A 3 -38.21 9.95 19.23
N ALA A 4 -39.22 10.41 18.49
CA ALA A 4 -39.31 10.19 17.04
C ALA A 4 -38.19 10.89 16.26
N LEU A 5 -37.77 12.08 16.71
CA LEU A 5 -36.63 12.81 16.17
C LEU A 5 -35.29 12.10 16.47
N ALA A 6 -35.14 11.56 17.67
CA ALA A 6 -33.97 10.76 18.05
C ALA A 6 -33.88 9.44 17.26
N LEU A 7 -35.02 8.76 17.09
CA LEU A 7 -35.11 7.54 16.30
C LEU A 7 -34.80 7.79 14.80
N LYS A 8 -35.37 8.88 14.26
CA LYS A 8 -35.12 9.32 12.87
C LYS A 8 -33.65 9.70 12.65
N ARG A 9 -33.00 10.37 13.62
CA ARG A 9 -31.55 10.66 13.61
C ARG A 9 -30.71 9.40 13.72
N ALA A 10 -31.08 8.44 14.57
CA ALA A 10 -30.38 7.18 14.70
C ALA A 10 -30.49 6.30 13.43
N VAL A 11 -31.65 6.25 12.79
CA VAL A 11 -31.86 5.52 11.52
C VAL A 11 -31.11 6.20 10.36
N LEU A 12 -31.13 7.54 10.30
CA LEU A 12 -30.36 8.29 9.29
C LEU A 12 -28.86 8.17 9.51
N ALA A 13 -28.39 8.20 10.76
CA ALA A 13 -26.98 7.96 11.10
C ALA A 13 -26.54 6.52 10.75
N ARG A 14 -27.41 5.52 10.94
CA ARG A 14 -27.15 4.13 10.54
C ARG A 14 -27.13 3.94 9.02
N ARG A 15 -28.01 4.64 8.28
CA ARG A 15 -28.00 4.67 6.81
C ARG A 15 -26.77 5.40 6.25
N SER A 16 -26.39 6.53 6.84
CA SER A 16 -25.21 7.27 6.43
C SER A 16 -23.90 6.49 6.70
N GLY A 17 -23.84 5.77 7.84
CA GLY A 17 -22.71 4.89 8.15
C GLY A 17 -22.55 3.73 7.16
N GLY A 18 -23.67 3.10 6.78
CA GLY A 18 -23.64 2.02 5.78
C GLY A 18 -23.20 2.50 4.40
N LEU A 19 -23.69 3.67 3.95
CA LEU A 19 -23.27 4.27 2.68
C LEU A 19 -21.79 4.68 2.71
N GLN A 20 -21.32 5.24 3.81
CA GLN A 20 -19.88 5.59 3.96
C GLN A 20 -18.99 4.35 3.88
N LEU A 21 -19.35 3.27 4.55
CA LEU A 21 -18.65 1.99 4.45
C LEU A 21 -18.63 1.47 3.02
N LEU A 22 -19.78 1.46 2.33
CA LEU A 22 -19.86 1.02 0.93
C LEU A 22 -18.93 1.86 0.02
N LEU A 23 -18.91 3.19 0.19
CA LEU A 23 -18.05 4.07 -0.59
C LEU A 23 -16.56 3.88 -0.27
N MET A 24 -16.21 3.57 0.98
CA MET A 24 -14.85 3.19 1.35
C MET A 24 -14.45 1.86 0.69
N TYR A 25 -15.32 0.84 0.68
CA TYR A 25 -15.07 -0.41 -0.02
C TYR A 25 -14.95 -0.21 -1.53
N LEU A 26 -15.80 0.61 -2.13
CA LEU A 26 -15.71 0.95 -3.55
C LEU A 26 -14.38 1.65 -3.87
N SER A 27 -13.93 2.59 -3.04
CA SER A 27 -12.63 3.23 -3.17
C SER A 27 -11.48 2.22 -3.09
N GLN A 28 -11.55 1.26 -2.17
CA GLN A 28 -10.54 0.21 -2.04
C GLN A 28 -10.55 -0.74 -3.27
N ALA A 29 -11.74 -1.10 -3.76
CA ALA A 29 -11.87 -1.91 -4.97
C ALA A 29 -11.27 -1.20 -6.20
N ILE A 30 -11.56 0.09 -6.38
CA ILE A 30 -10.97 0.90 -7.45
C ILE A 30 -9.43 0.92 -7.32
N ASN A 31 -8.90 1.09 -6.12
CA ASN A 31 -7.46 1.09 -5.89
C ASN A 31 -6.80 -0.27 -6.16
N ALA A 32 -7.50 -1.37 -5.94
CA ALA A 32 -7.00 -2.72 -6.23
C ALA A 32 -7.12 -3.08 -7.73
N VAL A 33 -8.21 -2.69 -8.37
CA VAL A 33 -8.50 -3.03 -9.78
C VAL A 33 -7.69 -2.14 -10.75
N PHE A 34 -7.49 -0.87 -10.43
CA PHE A 34 -6.81 0.06 -11.34
C PHE A 34 -5.42 -0.41 -11.80
N PRO A 35 -4.51 -0.89 -10.91
CA PRO A 35 -3.23 -1.44 -11.34
C PRO A 35 -3.35 -2.68 -12.21
N LEU A 36 -4.39 -3.52 -12.00
CA LEU A 36 -4.68 -4.69 -12.83
C LEU A 36 -5.16 -4.33 -14.23
N LEU A 37 -5.80 -3.18 -14.41
CA LEU A 37 -6.20 -2.67 -15.73
C LEU A 37 -5.01 -2.04 -16.47
N ILE A 38 -4.21 -1.25 -15.75
CA ILE A 38 -3.07 -0.53 -16.36
C ILE A 38 -1.96 -1.47 -16.77
N ALA A 39 -1.62 -2.48 -15.96
CA ALA A 39 -0.50 -3.36 -16.25
C ALA A 39 -0.65 -4.13 -17.58
N PRO A 40 -1.76 -4.82 -17.87
CA PRO A 40 -1.97 -5.44 -19.18
C PRO A 40 -1.99 -4.44 -20.34
N LEU A 41 -2.57 -3.25 -20.12
CA LEU A 41 -2.62 -2.22 -21.14
C LEU A 41 -1.21 -1.74 -21.53
N VAL A 42 -0.36 -1.46 -20.56
CA VAL A 42 1.02 -1.04 -20.80
C VAL A 42 1.84 -2.17 -21.41
N VAL A 43 1.76 -3.39 -20.86
CA VAL A 43 2.51 -4.54 -21.37
C VAL A 43 2.13 -4.85 -22.82
N ARG A 44 0.85 -4.85 -23.17
CA ARG A 44 0.37 -5.11 -24.56
C ARG A 44 0.79 -4.04 -25.55
N LYS A 45 0.85 -2.78 -25.16
CA LYS A 45 1.09 -1.65 -26.06
C LYS A 45 2.54 -1.20 -26.12
N ALA A 46 3.24 -1.21 -24.99
CA ALA A 46 4.61 -0.73 -24.88
C ALA A 46 5.64 -1.86 -24.65
N GLY A 47 5.20 -3.02 -24.10
CA GLY A 47 6.09 -4.15 -23.83
C GLY A 47 6.48 -4.27 -22.35
N VAL A 48 7.13 -5.40 -22.03
CA VAL A 48 7.55 -5.75 -20.67
C VAL A 48 8.66 -4.82 -20.13
N PRO A 49 9.69 -4.42 -20.92
CA PRO A 49 10.75 -3.54 -20.43
C PRO A 49 10.24 -2.14 -20.05
N GLU A 50 9.37 -1.55 -20.87
CA GLU A 50 8.76 -0.24 -20.61
C GLU A 50 7.87 -0.26 -19.38
N PHE A 51 7.10 -1.35 -19.19
CA PHE A 51 6.34 -1.57 -17.98
C PHE A 51 7.24 -1.74 -16.75
N GLY A 52 8.38 -2.39 -16.92
CA GLY A 52 9.41 -2.54 -15.90
C GLY A 52 10.01 -1.21 -15.48
N SER A 53 10.45 -0.39 -16.43
CA SER A 53 10.98 0.95 -16.16
C SER A 53 9.96 1.82 -15.43
N TYR A 54 8.70 1.83 -15.88
CA TYR A 54 7.60 2.51 -15.19
C TYR A 54 7.40 1.99 -13.77
N SER A 55 7.46 0.67 -13.56
CA SER A 55 7.29 0.05 -12.24
C SER A 55 8.43 0.37 -11.29
N LEU A 56 9.67 0.45 -11.78
CA LEU A 56 10.83 0.90 -10.99
C LEU A 56 10.70 2.36 -10.57
N MET A 57 10.23 3.25 -11.46
CA MET A 57 9.94 4.64 -11.11
C MET A 57 8.86 4.73 -10.02
N LEU A 58 7.85 3.86 -10.06
CA LEU A 58 6.82 3.78 -9.01
C LEU A 58 7.42 3.29 -7.69
N VAL A 59 8.35 2.32 -7.71
CA VAL A 59 9.05 1.85 -6.49
C VAL A 59 9.86 2.99 -5.87
N ALA A 60 10.64 3.73 -6.66
CA ALA A 60 11.35 4.91 -6.20
C ALA A 60 10.39 5.96 -5.61
N SER A 61 9.25 6.19 -6.27
CA SER A 61 8.20 7.09 -5.78
C SER A 61 7.63 6.63 -4.44
N GLN A 62 7.33 5.34 -4.28
CA GLN A 62 6.80 4.79 -3.03
C GLN A 62 7.81 4.89 -1.88
N ALA A 63 9.11 4.66 -2.15
CA ALA A 63 10.16 4.87 -1.16
C ALA A 63 10.22 6.34 -0.69
N ALA A 64 10.14 7.28 -1.62
CA ALA A 64 10.12 8.71 -1.33
C ALA A 64 8.84 9.13 -0.55
N LEU A 65 7.70 8.53 -0.87
CA LEU A 65 6.43 8.78 -0.18
C LEU A 65 6.48 8.39 1.30
N LEU A 66 7.26 7.39 1.69
CA LEU A 66 7.46 7.07 3.12
C LEU A 66 7.97 8.28 3.89
N VAL A 67 8.86 9.06 3.29
CA VAL A 67 9.41 10.26 3.91
C VAL A 67 8.37 11.38 3.98
N SER A 68 7.69 11.70 2.87
CA SER A 68 6.76 12.82 2.82
C SER A 68 5.48 12.57 3.62
N GLU A 69 5.00 11.34 3.66
CA GLU A 69 3.80 10.97 4.43
C GLU A 69 4.06 10.85 5.92
N TYR A 70 5.25 10.42 6.33
CA TYR A 70 5.70 10.29 7.73
C TYR A 70 4.62 9.73 8.68
N SER A 71 3.78 8.83 8.18
CA SER A 71 2.62 8.26 8.91
C SER A 71 1.59 9.29 9.42
N PHE A 72 1.50 10.47 8.80
CA PHE A 72 0.49 11.47 9.17
C PHE A 72 -0.94 10.95 9.01
N ASP A 73 -1.17 9.96 8.17
CA ASP A 73 -2.46 9.29 8.03
C ASP A 73 -2.91 8.56 9.31
N ALA A 74 -1.96 8.11 10.14
CA ALA A 74 -2.24 7.50 11.45
C ALA A 74 -2.27 8.54 12.58
N VAL A 75 -1.42 9.55 12.52
CA VAL A 75 -1.28 10.58 13.55
C VAL A 75 -2.36 11.66 13.45
N GLY A 76 -2.72 12.06 12.23
CA GLY A 76 -3.70 13.11 11.97
C GLY A 76 -5.05 12.90 12.65
N PRO A 77 -5.69 11.73 12.56
CA PRO A 77 -6.94 11.44 13.27
C PRO A 77 -6.81 11.56 14.80
N ARG A 78 -5.66 11.16 15.38
CA ARG A 78 -5.39 11.29 16.82
C ARG A 78 -5.29 12.75 17.23
N LEU A 79 -4.62 13.59 16.42
CA LEU A 79 -4.53 15.03 16.64
C LEU A 79 -5.89 15.69 16.57
N LEU A 80 -6.77 15.29 15.64
CA LEU A 80 -8.14 15.80 15.55
C LEU A 80 -8.97 15.39 16.78
N ALA A 81 -8.83 14.16 17.26
CA ALA A 81 -9.56 13.68 18.43
C ALA A 81 -9.10 14.37 19.73
N ALA A 82 -7.81 14.70 19.84
CA ALA A 82 -7.22 15.35 21.00
C ALA A 82 -7.24 16.89 20.94
N LYS A 83 -7.85 17.49 19.89
CA LYS A 83 -7.80 18.93 19.66
C LYS A 83 -8.42 19.74 20.79
N PRO A 84 -7.80 20.88 21.21
CA PRO A 84 -8.44 21.85 22.09
C PRO A 84 -9.71 22.47 21.46
N ARG A 85 -10.67 22.90 22.29
CA ARG A 85 -11.95 23.45 21.81
C ARG A 85 -11.81 24.72 20.96
N ASN A 86 -10.74 25.48 21.19
CA ASN A 86 -10.43 26.75 20.49
C ASN A 86 -9.67 26.56 19.17
N VAL A 87 -9.36 25.32 18.76
CA VAL A 87 -8.62 25.00 17.53
C VAL A 87 -9.56 24.48 16.46
N ALA A 88 -9.56 25.09 15.28
CA ALA A 88 -10.33 24.61 14.16
C ALA A 88 -9.76 23.30 13.57
N GLU A 89 -10.63 22.41 13.11
CA GLU A 89 -10.20 21.14 12.49
C GLU A 89 -9.32 21.39 11.25
N SER A 90 -9.66 22.40 10.45
CA SER A 90 -8.88 22.81 9.28
C SER A 90 -7.46 23.25 9.61
N ASP A 91 -7.22 23.78 10.82
CA ASP A 91 -5.88 24.22 11.23
C ASP A 91 -4.95 23.04 11.43
N ILE A 92 -5.45 21.94 12.01
CA ILE A 92 -4.70 20.69 12.15
C ILE A 92 -4.40 20.11 10.76
N GLY A 93 -5.40 20.12 9.86
CA GLY A 93 -5.21 19.68 8.47
C GLY A 93 -4.13 20.48 7.75
N ARG A 94 -4.14 21.82 7.90
CA ARG A 94 -3.12 22.72 7.34
C ARG A 94 -1.73 22.50 7.96
N ALA A 95 -1.66 22.27 9.27
CA ALA A 95 -0.41 21.98 9.94
C ALA A 95 0.25 20.69 9.41
N VAL A 96 -0.53 19.63 9.24
CA VAL A 96 -0.07 18.37 8.64
C VAL A 96 0.37 18.58 7.18
N LEU A 97 -0.43 19.28 6.37
CA LEU A 97 -0.08 19.59 4.97
C LEU A 97 1.24 20.35 4.88
N ARG A 98 1.44 21.37 5.72
CA ARG A 98 2.70 22.13 5.77
C ARG A 98 3.90 21.24 6.10
N ASN A 99 3.76 20.29 7.04
CA ASN A 99 4.83 19.34 7.35
C ASN A 99 5.12 18.38 6.17
N LYS A 100 4.10 17.87 5.50
CA LYS A 100 4.27 17.05 4.27
C LYS A 100 5.02 17.85 3.20
N LEU A 101 4.68 19.12 2.99
CA LEU A 101 5.37 20.00 2.03
C LEU A 101 6.79 20.35 2.47
N ALA A 102 7.05 20.51 3.77
CA ALA A 102 8.39 20.73 4.29
C ALA A 102 9.31 19.51 4.10
N LEU A 103 8.75 18.30 4.13
CA LEU A 103 9.48 17.06 3.86
C LEU A 103 9.65 16.77 2.35
N PHE A 104 8.97 17.52 1.48
CA PHE A 104 9.02 17.31 0.02
C PHE A 104 10.43 17.35 -0.57
N PRO A 105 11.33 18.32 -0.23
CA PRO A 105 12.69 18.32 -0.78
C PRO A 105 13.47 17.05 -0.42
N LEU A 106 13.33 16.56 0.82
CA LEU A 106 13.95 15.32 1.26
C LEU A 106 13.37 14.10 0.52
N ALA A 107 12.05 14.06 0.35
CA ALA A 107 11.38 13.02 -0.43
C ALA A 107 11.84 13.03 -1.90
N LEU A 108 12.02 14.21 -2.50
CA LEU A 108 12.53 14.34 -3.87
C LEU A 108 13.98 13.82 -3.98
N LEU A 109 14.82 14.10 -3.00
CA LEU A 109 16.19 13.54 -2.95
C LEU A 109 16.16 12.03 -2.85
N VAL A 110 15.29 11.44 -2.02
CA VAL A 110 15.10 9.98 -1.93
C VAL A 110 14.62 9.40 -3.25
N TRP A 111 13.71 10.10 -3.95
CA TRP A 111 13.24 9.67 -5.27
C TRP A 111 14.36 9.64 -6.31
N ILE A 112 15.13 10.73 -6.40
CA ILE A 112 16.28 10.83 -7.31
C ILE A 112 17.32 9.75 -6.98
N SER A 113 17.67 9.59 -5.71
CA SER A 113 18.62 8.56 -5.25
C SER A 113 18.13 7.15 -5.59
N GLY A 114 16.84 6.89 -5.40
CA GLY A 114 16.20 5.62 -5.78
C GLY A 114 16.29 5.36 -7.28
N CYS A 115 16.02 6.37 -8.11
CA CYS A 115 16.16 6.25 -9.57
C CYS A 115 17.61 5.96 -9.98
N VAL A 116 18.59 6.66 -9.41
CA VAL A 116 20.02 6.43 -9.66
C VAL A 116 20.43 5.01 -9.23
N MET A 117 20.02 4.58 -8.02
CA MET A 117 20.33 3.24 -7.51
C MET A 117 19.73 2.14 -8.39
N LEU A 118 18.52 2.33 -8.91
CA LEU A 118 17.83 1.41 -9.79
C LEU A 118 18.23 1.58 -11.27
N ARG A 119 19.21 2.44 -11.56
CA ARG A 119 19.71 2.74 -12.91
C ARG A 119 18.62 3.16 -13.89
N ILE A 120 17.67 3.96 -13.42
CA ILE A 120 16.57 4.50 -14.21
C ILE A 120 17.03 5.81 -14.85
N GLU A 121 16.80 5.95 -16.14
CA GLU A 121 17.01 7.21 -16.83
C GLU A 121 15.96 8.24 -16.40
N ILE A 122 16.42 9.37 -15.85
CA ILE A 122 15.55 10.47 -15.42
C ILE A 122 15.33 11.43 -16.57
N THR A 123 14.37 11.09 -17.43
CA THR A 123 13.90 12.01 -18.48
C THR A 123 13.05 13.14 -17.89
N LEU A 124 12.88 14.25 -18.62
CA LEU A 124 12.05 15.37 -18.15
C LEU A 124 10.62 14.95 -17.77
N PRO A 125 9.89 14.13 -18.58
CA PRO A 125 8.57 13.65 -18.17
C PRO A 125 8.62 12.70 -16.94
N ALA A 126 9.67 11.90 -16.78
CA ALA A 126 9.86 11.08 -15.60
C ALA A 126 10.05 11.94 -14.34
N PHE A 127 10.91 12.97 -14.41
CA PHE A 127 11.13 13.90 -13.31
C PHE A 127 9.85 14.65 -12.95
N ALA A 128 9.17 15.24 -13.92
CA ALA A 128 7.89 15.92 -13.71
C ALA A 128 6.84 14.97 -13.12
N GLY A 129 6.78 13.73 -13.59
CA GLY A 129 5.92 12.69 -13.07
C GLY A 129 6.22 12.36 -11.60
N GLY A 130 7.48 12.18 -11.24
CA GLY A 130 7.92 11.95 -9.85
C GLY A 130 7.53 13.12 -8.93
N VAL A 131 7.80 14.35 -9.34
CA VAL A 131 7.38 15.57 -8.62
C VAL A 131 5.87 15.60 -8.43
N LEU A 132 5.08 15.32 -9.48
CA LEU A 132 3.61 15.31 -9.40
C LEU A 132 3.08 14.19 -8.51
N VAL A 133 3.70 13.00 -8.48
CA VAL A 133 3.34 11.92 -7.54
C VAL A 133 3.55 12.38 -6.10
N LEU A 134 4.72 12.95 -5.79
CA LEU A 134 5.06 13.39 -4.44
C LEU A 134 4.18 14.56 -3.97
N LEU A 135 4.00 15.59 -4.79
CA LEU A 135 3.13 16.72 -4.49
C LEU A 135 1.66 16.27 -4.41
N GLY A 136 1.20 15.45 -5.35
CA GLY A 136 -0.16 14.95 -5.38
C GLY A 136 -0.51 14.20 -4.11
N THR A 137 0.38 13.33 -3.65
CA THR A 137 0.18 12.58 -2.40
C THR A 137 0.27 13.48 -1.16
N ALA A 138 1.19 14.44 -1.13
CA ALA A 138 1.27 15.41 -0.04
C ALA A 138 -0.03 16.23 0.11
N LEU A 139 -0.64 16.62 -1.02
CA LEU A 139 -1.91 17.35 -1.08
C LEU A 139 -3.13 16.49 -0.76
N GLN A 140 -3.03 15.14 -0.85
CA GLN A 140 -4.12 14.26 -0.48
C GLN A 140 -4.31 14.22 1.04
N ALA A 141 -5.42 14.81 1.52
CA ALA A 141 -5.83 14.82 2.92
C ALA A 141 -6.91 13.74 3.18
N ASN A 142 -6.69 12.51 2.69
CA ASN A 142 -7.66 11.41 2.81
C ASN A 142 -7.99 11.10 4.28
N TRP A 143 -7.00 11.09 5.15
CA TRP A 143 -7.17 10.91 6.59
C TRP A 143 -8.09 11.97 7.22
N TYR A 144 -7.99 13.22 6.77
CA TYR A 144 -8.80 14.33 7.25
C TYR A 144 -10.26 14.16 6.83
N LEU A 145 -10.52 13.81 5.58
CA LEU A 145 -11.86 13.53 5.07
C LEU A 145 -12.52 12.35 5.79
N VAL A 146 -11.76 11.30 6.10
CA VAL A 146 -12.25 10.15 6.85
C VAL A 146 -12.56 10.56 8.29
N ALA A 147 -11.66 11.26 8.97
CA ALA A 147 -11.80 11.68 10.36
C ALA A 147 -12.93 12.72 10.56
N THR A 148 -13.24 13.52 9.53
CA THR A 148 -14.36 14.49 9.55
C THR A 148 -15.67 13.93 8.97
N HIS A 149 -15.82 12.60 8.86
CA HIS A 149 -17.01 11.92 8.32
C HIS A 149 -17.37 12.30 6.87
N ARG A 150 -16.37 12.72 6.08
CA ARG A 150 -16.52 13.11 4.67
C ARG A 150 -15.93 12.07 3.70
N ALA A 151 -15.88 10.80 4.10
CA ALA A 151 -15.25 9.70 3.36
C ALA A 151 -15.76 9.53 1.90
N LYS A 152 -17.01 9.96 1.60
CA LYS A 152 -17.56 9.96 0.23
C LYS A 152 -16.69 10.74 -0.77
N TYR A 153 -16.06 11.82 -0.33
CA TYR A 153 -15.21 12.63 -1.19
C TYR A 153 -13.87 11.95 -1.50
N VAL A 154 -13.37 11.09 -0.60
CA VAL A 154 -12.19 10.27 -0.87
C VAL A 154 -12.41 9.39 -2.09
N ALA A 155 -13.56 8.69 -2.14
CA ALA A 155 -13.88 7.82 -3.28
C ALA A 155 -14.01 8.61 -4.59
N ILE A 156 -14.71 9.76 -4.57
CA ILE A 156 -14.96 10.60 -5.75
C ILE A 156 -13.63 11.16 -6.28
N PHE A 157 -12.81 11.75 -5.43
CA PHE A 157 -11.56 12.37 -5.86
C PHE A 157 -10.52 11.34 -6.29
N ASN A 158 -10.44 10.19 -5.61
CA ASN A 158 -9.60 9.09 -6.07
C ASN A 158 -10.03 8.58 -7.45
N LEU A 159 -11.33 8.42 -7.69
CA LEU A 159 -11.85 8.01 -9.00
C LEU A 159 -11.51 9.03 -10.09
N LEU A 160 -11.73 10.32 -9.84
CA LEU A 160 -11.38 11.39 -10.78
C LEU A 160 -9.88 11.39 -11.11
N GLY A 161 -9.03 11.28 -10.08
CA GLY A 161 -7.58 11.19 -10.28
C GLY A 161 -7.18 9.95 -11.09
N ARG A 162 -7.85 8.80 -10.87
CA ARG A 162 -7.60 7.58 -11.66
C ARG A 162 -8.06 7.74 -13.11
N LEU A 163 -9.16 8.43 -13.38
CA LEU A 163 -9.62 8.71 -14.73
C LEU A 163 -8.63 9.64 -15.46
N VAL A 164 -8.16 10.70 -14.82
CA VAL A 164 -7.12 11.58 -15.39
C VAL A 164 -5.85 10.78 -15.70
N ALA A 165 -5.38 9.96 -14.75
CA ALA A 165 -4.21 9.10 -14.97
C ALA A 165 -4.41 8.14 -16.13
N LEU A 166 -5.56 7.46 -16.20
CA LEU A 166 -5.89 6.52 -17.28
C LEU A 166 -5.87 7.22 -18.64
N THR A 167 -6.54 8.38 -18.77
CA THR A 167 -6.59 9.15 -20.01
C THR A 167 -5.20 9.53 -20.49
N LEU A 168 -4.35 10.04 -19.60
CA LEU A 168 -2.98 10.45 -19.94
C LEU A 168 -2.09 9.25 -20.27
N ILE A 169 -2.23 8.13 -19.57
CA ILE A 169 -1.51 6.89 -19.86
C ILE A 169 -1.93 6.34 -21.24
N VAL A 170 -3.23 6.28 -21.53
CA VAL A 170 -3.73 5.83 -22.83
C VAL A 170 -3.23 6.74 -23.96
N ALA A 171 -3.24 8.06 -23.76
CA ALA A 171 -2.69 9.01 -24.72
C ALA A 171 -1.18 8.79 -24.95
N ALA A 172 -0.41 8.62 -23.88
CA ALA A 172 1.03 8.34 -23.96
C ALA A 172 1.31 7.04 -24.73
N LEU A 173 0.55 5.97 -24.47
CA LEU A 173 0.67 4.69 -25.18
C LEU A 173 0.26 4.80 -26.66
N SER A 174 -0.78 5.58 -26.98
CA SER A 174 -1.22 5.81 -28.36
C SER A 174 -0.20 6.58 -29.17
N LEU A 175 0.50 7.52 -28.53
CA LEU A 175 1.57 8.32 -29.12
C LEU A 175 2.94 7.63 -29.06
N LYS A 176 3.01 6.39 -28.56
CA LYS A 176 4.24 5.60 -28.37
C LYS A 176 5.32 6.34 -27.57
N LEU A 177 4.91 7.08 -26.57
CA LEU A 177 5.81 7.81 -25.67
C LEU A 177 6.45 6.86 -24.66
N GLY A 178 7.67 7.20 -24.22
CA GLY A 178 8.44 6.38 -23.27
C GLY A 178 7.84 6.30 -21.86
N PRO A 179 8.40 5.45 -20.98
CA PRO A 179 7.84 5.11 -19.68
C PRO A 179 7.75 6.31 -18.72
N GLY A 180 8.55 7.36 -18.89
CA GLY A 180 8.46 8.60 -18.12
C GLY A 180 7.10 9.29 -18.25
N TRP A 181 6.45 9.22 -19.42
CA TRP A 181 5.11 9.76 -19.64
C TRP A 181 4.03 8.95 -18.91
N LEU A 182 4.24 7.66 -18.67
CA LEU A 182 3.32 6.84 -17.87
C LEU A 182 3.36 7.28 -16.40
N LEU A 183 4.57 7.58 -15.88
CA LEU A 183 4.72 8.17 -14.56
C LEU A 183 4.12 9.56 -14.47
N PHE A 184 4.33 10.40 -15.50
CA PHE A 184 3.72 11.73 -15.61
C PHE A 184 2.19 11.64 -15.53
N GLY A 185 1.56 10.76 -16.32
CA GLY A 185 0.12 10.53 -16.27
C GLY A 185 -0.38 10.10 -14.90
N THR A 186 0.34 9.18 -14.27
CA THR A 186 0.03 8.74 -12.90
C THR A 186 0.13 9.89 -11.90
N GLY A 187 1.21 10.66 -11.96
CA GLY A 187 1.45 11.80 -11.08
C GLY A 187 0.44 12.93 -11.30
N ALA A 188 0.10 13.23 -12.54
CA ALA A 188 -0.91 14.24 -12.88
C ALA A 188 -2.29 13.88 -12.31
N GLY A 189 -2.68 12.62 -12.40
CA GLY A 189 -3.92 12.14 -11.77
C GLY A 189 -3.90 12.27 -10.25
N MET A 190 -2.80 11.90 -9.59
CA MET A 190 -2.65 12.05 -8.14
C MET A 190 -2.64 13.52 -7.71
N PHE A 191 -1.95 14.37 -8.47
CA PHE A 191 -1.89 15.80 -8.22
C PHE A 191 -3.26 16.46 -8.39
N ALA A 192 -3.99 16.15 -9.45
CA ALA A 192 -5.34 16.68 -9.69
C ALA A 192 -6.29 16.31 -8.53
N ALA A 193 -6.30 15.05 -8.11
CA ALA A 193 -7.08 14.60 -6.96
C ALA A 193 -6.68 15.32 -5.67
N GLY A 194 -5.38 15.39 -5.38
CA GLY A 194 -4.85 16.04 -4.17
C GLY A 194 -5.12 17.53 -4.13
N ALA A 195 -4.93 18.24 -5.23
CA ALA A 195 -5.19 19.68 -5.33
C ALA A 195 -6.66 19.99 -5.07
N VAL A 196 -7.58 19.26 -5.68
CA VAL A 196 -9.03 19.44 -5.45
C VAL A 196 -9.40 19.17 -3.99
N VAL A 197 -8.84 18.12 -3.37
CA VAL A 197 -9.05 17.82 -1.94
C VAL A 197 -8.55 18.97 -1.07
N SER A 198 -7.30 19.40 -1.25
CA SER A 198 -6.70 20.46 -0.44
C SER A 198 -7.46 21.78 -0.54
N VAL A 199 -7.80 22.21 -1.76
CA VAL A 199 -8.54 23.46 -1.99
C VAL A 199 -9.92 23.43 -1.33
N LYS A 200 -10.68 22.34 -1.53
CA LYS A 200 -12.06 22.24 -1.02
C LYS A 200 -12.15 21.99 0.48
N THR A 201 -11.11 21.42 1.10
CA THR A 201 -11.19 21.01 2.52
C THR A 201 -10.40 21.89 3.45
N LEU A 202 -9.23 22.35 3.04
CA LEU A 202 -8.30 23.10 3.87
C LEU A 202 -8.24 24.60 3.51
N GLY A 203 -8.62 24.95 2.27
CA GLY A 203 -8.50 26.31 1.75
C GLY A 203 -7.02 26.74 1.57
N PHE A 204 -6.81 27.91 0.94
CA PHE A 204 -5.48 28.47 0.70
C PHE A 204 -4.95 29.37 1.86
N GLN A 205 -5.61 29.41 3.01
CA GLN A 205 -5.16 30.29 4.09
C GLN A 205 -3.85 29.78 4.71
N THR A 206 -2.80 30.57 4.60
CA THR A 206 -1.45 30.26 5.06
C THR A 206 -1.18 30.56 6.53
N ARG A 207 -2.07 31.29 7.21
CA ARG A 207 -1.91 31.69 8.62
C ARG A 207 -2.48 30.62 9.55
N THR A 208 -1.61 29.82 10.12
CA THR A 208 -1.91 28.95 11.27
C THR A 208 -0.95 29.27 12.40
N SER A 209 -1.49 29.69 13.53
CA SER A 209 -0.75 29.97 14.77
C SER A 209 -0.34 28.70 15.55
N LEU A 210 -0.43 27.53 14.93
CA LEU A 210 -0.42 26.26 15.65
C LEU A 210 0.84 25.44 15.42
N MET A 211 1.33 24.91 16.50
CA MET A 211 2.36 23.90 16.74
C MET A 211 3.65 23.99 15.90
N PRO A 212 4.80 24.03 16.54
CA PRO A 212 6.08 23.87 15.85
C PRO A 212 6.06 22.56 15.05
N SER A 213 6.50 22.60 13.81
CA SER A 213 6.55 21.46 12.89
C SER A 213 7.25 20.23 13.48
N VAL A 214 8.30 20.47 14.27
CA VAL A 214 9.13 19.46 14.93
C VAL A 214 8.35 18.62 15.96
N SER A 215 7.39 19.21 16.68
CA SER A 215 6.60 18.47 17.67
C SER A 215 5.69 17.43 17.03
N LEU A 216 5.15 17.71 15.84
CA LEU A 216 4.33 16.74 15.08
C LEU A 216 5.17 15.55 14.58
N LEU A 217 6.40 15.79 14.14
CA LEU A 217 7.34 14.74 13.75
C LEU A 217 7.69 13.84 14.95
N GLY A 218 7.93 14.45 16.12
CA GLY A 218 8.19 13.69 17.35
C GLY A 218 7.05 12.74 17.74
N GLN A 219 5.80 13.20 17.63
CA GLN A 219 4.60 12.41 17.91
C GLN A 219 4.37 11.26 16.89
N GLY A 220 4.83 11.43 15.66
CA GLY A 220 4.70 10.43 14.58
C GLY A 220 5.79 9.36 14.55
N ARG A 221 6.91 9.53 15.28
CA ARG A 221 8.10 8.70 15.14
C ARG A 221 7.86 7.19 15.28
N SER A 222 7.14 6.77 16.31
CA SER A 222 6.85 5.34 16.52
C SER A 222 5.95 4.76 15.42
N ALA A 223 4.92 5.51 15.00
CA ALA A 223 4.04 5.12 13.91
C ALA A 223 4.79 5.05 12.58
N PHE A 224 5.69 6.01 12.34
CA PHE A 224 6.55 6.02 11.15
C PHE A 224 7.44 4.77 11.09
N LEU A 225 8.16 4.44 12.16
CA LEU A 225 9.05 3.27 12.19
C LEU A 225 8.28 1.96 11.98
N ALA A 226 7.07 1.84 12.54
CA ALA A 226 6.22 0.67 12.34
C ALA A 226 5.74 0.55 10.88
N THR A 227 5.32 1.65 10.27
CA THR A 227 4.80 1.68 8.89
C THR A 227 5.93 1.52 7.87
N ALA A 228 7.08 2.14 8.12
CA ALA A 228 8.23 2.10 7.22
C ALA A 228 8.75 0.67 7.04
N GLY A 229 8.85 -0.13 8.12
CA GLY A 229 9.29 -1.52 8.03
C GLY A 229 8.44 -2.37 7.09
N ALA A 230 7.11 -2.33 7.26
CA ALA A 230 6.18 -3.05 6.40
C ALA A 230 6.19 -2.54 4.95
N SER A 231 6.35 -1.22 4.75
CA SER A 231 6.37 -0.63 3.43
C SER A 231 7.67 -0.95 2.68
N LEU A 232 8.82 -0.91 3.35
CA LEU A 232 10.11 -1.27 2.75
C LEU A 232 10.10 -2.72 2.27
N GLN A 233 9.57 -3.66 3.05
CA GLN A 233 9.43 -5.06 2.63
C GLN A 233 8.65 -5.20 1.31
N ASN A 234 7.62 -4.37 1.13
CA ASN A 234 6.83 -4.36 -0.10
C ASN A 234 7.57 -3.81 -1.33
N LEU A 235 8.62 -3.02 -1.16
CA LEU A 235 9.38 -2.40 -2.26
C LEU A 235 10.52 -3.29 -2.75
N VAL A 236 11.01 -4.20 -1.90
CA VAL A 236 12.20 -5.01 -2.18
C VAL A 236 12.04 -5.83 -3.46
N GLY A 237 10.90 -6.49 -3.66
CA GLY A 237 10.74 -7.46 -4.74
C GLY A 237 10.96 -6.86 -6.15
N VAL A 238 10.19 -5.83 -6.51
CA VAL A 238 10.33 -5.17 -7.83
C VAL A 238 11.68 -4.48 -7.97
N GLY A 239 12.16 -3.82 -6.90
CA GLY A 239 13.47 -3.16 -6.89
C GLY A 239 14.60 -4.14 -7.11
N LEU A 240 14.62 -5.25 -6.37
CA LEU A 240 15.62 -6.32 -6.49
C LEU A 240 15.58 -6.98 -7.88
N ALA A 241 14.39 -7.28 -8.40
CA ALA A 241 14.22 -7.82 -9.74
C ALA A 241 14.77 -6.87 -10.81
N GLY A 242 14.62 -5.55 -10.61
CA GLY A 242 15.21 -4.53 -11.47
C GLY A 242 16.73 -4.49 -11.37
N MET A 243 17.31 -4.63 -10.18
CA MET A 243 18.76 -4.66 -9.99
C MET A 243 19.39 -5.93 -10.58
N LEU A 244 18.70 -7.07 -10.57
CA LEU A 244 19.17 -8.36 -11.10
C LEU A 244 18.97 -8.49 -12.62
N GLY A 245 17.81 -8.05 -13.15
CA GLY A 245 17.42 -8.28 -14.55
C GLY A 245 17.07 -7.02 -15.33
N GLY A 246 17.41 -5.84 -14.83
CA GLY A 246 17.09 -4.56 -15.48
C GLY A 246 15.58 -4.34 -15.62
N ALA A 247 15.21 -3.55 -16.61
CA ALA A 247 13.81 -3.23 -16.89
C ALA A 247 12.96 -4.47 -17.20
N SER A 248 13.50 -5.44 -17.93
CA SER A 248 12.78 -6.69 -18.25
C SER A 248 12.47 -7.53 -17.00
N GLY A 249 13.46 -7.66 -16.11
CA GLY A 249 13.30 -8.37 -14.83
C GLY A 249 12.27 -7.68 -13.93
N ALA A 250 12.36 -6.36 -13.82
CA ALA A 250 11.37 -5.56 -13.08
C ALA A 250 9.97 -5.69 -13.68
N GLY A 251 9.85 -5.73 -15.01
CA GLY A 251 8.58 -5.87 -15.72
C GLY A 251 7.94 -7.23 -15.47
N ALA A 252 8.71 -8.32 -15.57
CA ALA A 252 8.25 -9.68 -15.29
C ALA A 252 7.77 -9.82 -13.83
N TYR A 253 8.56 -9.30 -12.89
CA TYR A 253 8.18 -9.30 -11.47
C TYR A 253 6.93 -8.44 -11.24
N ALA A 254 6.92 -7.19 -11.71
CA ALA A 254 5.82 -6.26 -11.48
C ALA A 254 4.50 -6.75 -12.07
N ALA A 255 4.51 -7.43 -13.23
CA ALA A 255 3.33 -8.03 -13.81
C ALA A 255 2.70 -9.08 -12.88
N THR A 256 3.51 -9.97 -12.33
CA THR A 256 3.04 -11.00 -11.40
C THR A 256 2.67 -10.44 -10.03
N ASP A 257 3.42 -9.47 -9.53
CA ASP A 257 3.17 -8.78 -8.26
C ASP A 257 1.82 -8.04 -8.25
N ARG A 258 1.41 -7.45 -9.38
CA ARG A 258 0.09 -6.82 -9.50
C ARG A 258 -1.05 -7.82 -9.26
N ILE A 259 -0.92 -9.03 -9.76
CA ILE A 259 -1.92 -10.10 -9.56
C ILE A 259 -1.97 -10.47 -8.07
N ALA A 260 -0.83 -10.81 -7.46
CA ALA A 260 -0.75 -11.23 -6.07
C ALA A 260 -1.24 -10.14 -5.10
N ARG A 261 -0.83 -8.86 -5.32
CA ARG A 261 -1.26 -7.73 -4.46
C ARG A 261 -2.72 -7.39 -4.63
N SER A 262 -3.29 -7.51 -5.82
CA SER A 262 -4.72 -7.28 -6.01
C SER A 262 -5.54 -8.35 -5.33
N ALA A 263 -5.12 -9.61 -5.39
CA ALA A 263 -5.72 -10.69 -4.63
C ALA A 263 -5.62 -10.44 -3.11
N SER A 264 -4.46 -10.03 -2.60
CA SER A 264 -4.29 -9.62 -1.19
C SER A 264 -5.20 -8.44 -0.83
N GLY A 265 -5.28 -7.44 -1.69
CA GLY A 265 -6.11 -6.24 -1.49
C GLY A 265 -7.60 -6.55 -1.37
N SER A 266 -8.10 -7.55 -2.10
CA SER A 266 -9.49 -7.98 -2.05
C SER A 266 -9.90 -8.58 -0.69
N LEU A 267 -8.92 -9.07 0.09
CA LEU A 267 -9.16 -9.63 1.42
C LEU A 267 -9.19 -8.58 2.54
N LYS A 268 -8.75 -7.34 2.28
CA LYS A 268 -8.72 -6.27 3.30
C LYS A 268 -10.07 -6.02 3.98
N PRO A 269 -11.21 -5.92 3.24
CA PRO A 269 -12.50 -5.72 3.87
C PRO A 269 -12.87 -6.83 4.86
N PHE A 270 -12.56 -8.08 4.52
CA PHE A 270 -12.78 -9.22 5.39
C PHE A 270 -12.01 -9.08 6.71
N PHE A 271 -10.72 -8.74 6.67
CA PHE A 271 -9.91 -8.53 7.87
C PHE A 271 -10.40 -7.38 8.73
N LEU A 272 -10.81 -6.27 8.12
CA LEU A 272 -11.37 -5.12 8.83
C LEU A 272 -12.69 -5.47 9.57
N THR A 273 -13.49 -6.37 8.99
CA THR A 273 -14.76 -6.80 9.59
C THR A 273 -14.55 -7.75 10.78
N ILE A 274 -13.51 -8.59 10.71
CA ILE A 274 -13.21 -9.58 11.76
C ILE A 274 -12.49 -8.95 12.94
N TYR A 275 -11.62 -7.96 12.71
CA TYR A 275 -10.75 -7.37 13.73
C TYR A 275 -11.48 -6.96 15.02
N PRO A 276 -12.60 -6.20 15.00
CA PRO A 276 -13.30 -5.82 16.22
C PRO A 276 -13.87 -7.03 17.00
N ARG A 277 -14.30 -8.08 16.28
CA ARG A 277 -14.81 -9.33 16.89
C ARG A 277 -13.68 -10.09 17.57
N MET A 278 -12.51 -10.16 16.93
CA MET A 278 -11.32 -10.79 17.52
C MET A 278 -10.83 -10.02 18.74
N ALA A 279 -10.77 -8.69 18.68
CA ALA A 279 -10.40 -7.86 19.81
C ALA A 279 -11.34 -8.07 21.01
N LYS A 280 -12.66 -8.09 20.78
CA LYS A 280 -13.64 -8.41 21.83
C LYS A 280 -13.42 -9.83 22.39
N MET A 281 -13.23 -10.81 21.53
CA MET A 281 -13.00 -12.20 21.94
C MET A 281 -11.72 -12.35 22.77
N HIS A 282 -10.67 -11.55 22.49
CA HIS A 282 -9.45 -11.53 23.32
C HIS A 282 -9.69 -11.00 24.72
N VAL A 283 -10.62 -10.06 24.91
CA VAL A 283 -11.04 -9.58 26.24
C VAL A 283 -11.84 -10.67 26.97
N ASP A 284 -12.82 -11.28 26.28
CA ASP A 284 -13.74 -12.25 26.90
C ASP A 284 -13.06 -13.62 27.16
N SER A 285 -12.22 -14.10 26.24
CA SER A 285 -11.55 -15.39 26.31
C SER A 285 -10.29 -15.44 25.42
N PRO A 286 -9.11 -15.01 25.94
CA PRO A 286 -7.86 -14.97 25.17
C PRO A 286 -7.49 -16.29 24.51
N ALA A 287 -7.68 -17.41 25.23
CA ALA A 287 -7.35 -18.74 24.71
C ALA A 287 -8.22 -19.14 23.49
N LYS A 288 -9.54 -18.81 23.52
CA LYS A 288 -10.43 -19.08 22.38
C LYS A 288 -10.06 -18.22 21.18
N ALA A 289 -9.76 -16.94 21.40
CA ALA A 289 -9.35 -16.02 20.33
C ALA A 289 -8.05 -16.47 19.66
N THR A 290 -7.04 -16.85 20.46
CA THR A 290 -5.76 -17.38 19.98
C THR A 290 -5.96 -18.67 19.17
N ARG A 291 -6.77 -19.61 19.68
CA ARG A 291 -7.07 -20.87 18.97
C ARG A 291 -7.80 -20.63 17.66
N LEU A 292 -8.76 -19.69 17.64
CA LEU A 292 -9.49 -19.34 16.42
C LEU A 292 -8.57 -18.72 15.38
N ALA A 293 -7.68 -17.78 15.76
CA ALA A 293 -6.70 -17.18 14.87
C ALA A 293 -5.78 -18.23 14.24
N ALA A 294 -5.29 -19.20 15.04
CA ALA A 294 -4.46 -20.30 14.55
C ALA A 294 -5.23 -21.22 13.60
N LEU A 295 -6.49 -21.53 13.92
CA LEU A 295 -7.35 -22.36 13.07
C LEU A 295 -7.62 -21.68 11.70
N MET A 296 -7.94 -20.38 11.71
CA MET A 296 -8.16 -19.60 10.48
C MET A 296 -6.89 -19.55 9.62
N ALA A 297 -5.71 -19.38 10.22
CA ALA A 297 -4.45 -19.43 9.51
C ALA A 297 -4.20 -20.82 8.87
N ALA A 298 -4.45 -21.91 9.60
CA ALA A 298 -4.29 -23.27 9.09
C ALA A 298 -5.27 -23.58 7.95
N ILE A 299 -6.55 -23.25 8.12
CA ILE A 299 -7.57 -23.45 7.06
C ILE A 299 -7.17 -22.65 5.81
N TRP A 300 -6.69 -21.41 5.97
CA TRP A 300 -6.25 -20.61 4.85
C TRP A 300 -5.05 -21.22 4.11
N LEU A 301 -4.03 -21.72 4.82
CA LEU A 301 -2.87 -22.36 4.19
C LEU A 301 -3.28 -23.60 3.40
N ILE A 302 -4.20 -24.41 3.92
CA ILE A 302 -4.75 -25.56 3.21
C ILE A 302 -5.51 -25.10 1.96
N ALA A 303 -6.34 -24.06 2.07
CA ALA A 303 -7.10 -23.52 0.94
C ALA A 303 -6.22 -22.82 -0.11
N ALA A 304 -5.06 -22.29 0.30
CA ALA A 304 -4.12 -21.66 -0.62
C ALA A 304 -3.26 -22.66 -1.41
N ALA A 305 -3.05 -23.86 -0.89
CA ALA A 305 -2.23 -24.89 -1.57
C ALA A 305 -2.69 -25.20 -3.00
N PRO A 306 -3.99 -25.45 -3.30
CA PRO A 306 -4.44 -25.64 -4.68
C PRO A 306 -4.28 -24.38 -5.55
N LEU A 307 -4.29 -23.17 -5.00
CA LEU A 307 -4.01 -21.95 -5.76
C LEU A 307 -2.55 -21.89 -6.19
N VAL A 308 -1.62 -22.24 -5.29
CA VAL A 308 -0.19 -22.35 -5.63
C VAL A 308 0.03 -23.40 -6.72
N LEU A 309 -0.61 -24.58 -6.57
CA LEU A 309 -0.53 -25.65 -7.58
C LEU A 309 -1.13 -25.19 -8.92
N ALA A 310 -2.26 -24.50 -8.91
CA ALA A 310 -2.87 -23.97 -10.12
C ALA A 310 -1.96 -22.96 -10.84
N THR A 311 -1.29 -22.06 -10.11
CA THR A 311 -0.33 -21.13 -10.74
C THR A 311 0.92 -21.82 -11.23
N TYR A 312 1.35 -22.90 -10.59
CA TYR A 312 2.46 -23.73 -11.07
C TYR A 312 2.10 -24.43 -12.41
N LEU A 313 0.90 -25.00 -12.50
CA LEU A 313 0.47 -25.75 -13.68
C LEU A 313 0.01 -24.86 -14.85
N TRP A 314 -0.63 -23.74 -14.56
CA TRP A 314 -1.28 -22.88 -15.56
C TRP A 314 -0.82 -21.42 -15.54
N GLY A 315 0.23 -21.09 -14.80
CA GLY A 315 0.71 -19.71 -14.64
C GLY A 315 1.04 -19.03 -15.97
N GLU A 316 1.69 -19.71 -16.90
CA GLU A 316 1.98 -19.16 -18.23
C GLU A 316 0.70 -18.84 -19.02
N LYS A 317 -0.29 -19.76 -19.00
CA LYS A 317 -1.57 -19.56 -19.68
C LYS A 317 -2.33 -18.38 -19.08
N LEU A 318 -2.32 -18.26 -17.74
CA LEU A 318 -2.95 -17.14 -17.03
C LEU A 318 -2.29 -15.80 -17.40
N LEU A 319 -0.96 -15.75 -17.42
CA LEU A 319 -0.21 -14.56 -17.81
C LEU A 319 -0.45 -14.19 -19.28
N LEU A 320 -0.43 -15.19 -20.17
CA LEU A 320 -0.73 -14.96 -21.59
C LEU A 320 -2.15 -14.43 -21.79
N LEU A 321 -3.16 -14.97 -21.08
CA LEU A 321 -4.53 -14.48 -21.14
C LEU A 321 -4.65 -13.03 -20.66
N LEU A 322 -3.98 -12.67 -19.56
CA LEU A 322 -4.05 -11.32 -19.00
C LEU A 322 -3.26 -10.31 -19.82
N TYR A 323 -2.03 -10.65 -20.18
CA TYR A 323 -1.09 -9.71 -20.81
C TYR A 323 -1.07 -9.80 -22.33
N GLY A 324 -1.67 -10.82 -22.94
CA GLY A 324 -1.76 -10.98 -24.39
C GLY A 324 -0.44 -11.30 -25.09
N GLN A 325 0.63 -11.49 -24.33
CA GLN A 325 1.97 -11.87 -24.82
C GLN A 325 2.70 -12.68 -23.73
N PRO A 326 3.63 -13.57 -24.12
CA PRO A 326 4.44 -14.31 -23.16
C PRO A 326 5.39 -13.36 -22.42
N ILE A 327 5.54 -13.57 -21.11
CA ILE A 327 6.49 -12.84 -20.26
C ILE A 327 7.51 -13.86 -19.76
N PRO A 328 8.73 -13.90 -20.36
CA PRO A 328 9.73 -14.89 -19.97
C PRO A 328 10.08 -14.83 -18.48
N GLY A 329 10.11 -16.00 -17.82
CA GLY A 329 10.45 -16.11 -16.40
C GLY A 329 9.37 -15.64 -15.42
N ALA A 330 8.22 -15.15 -15.88
CA ALA A 330 7.18 -14.62 -14.99
C ALA A 330 6.35 -15.72 -14.30
N ALA A 331 6.14 -16.88 -14.91
CA ALA A 331 5.30 -17.94 -14.32
C ALA A 331 5.86 -18.49 -12.99
N PRO A 332 7.15 -18.82 -12.87
CA PRO A 332 7.74 -19.18 -11.57
C PRO A 332 7.62 -18.06 -10.53
N ILE A 333 7.84 -16.80 -10.93
CA ILE A 333 7.66 -15.63 -10.05
C ILE A 333 6.23 -15.56 -9.53
N LEU A 334 5.23 -15.75 -10.41
CA LEU A 334 3.81 -15.75 -10.01
C LEU A 334 3.51 -16.83 -8.96
N THR A 335 4.00 -18.05 -9.18
CA THR A 335 3.81 -19.17 -8.25
C THR A 335 4.40 -18.87 -6.87
N ILE A 336 5.61 -18.31 -6.82
CA ILE A 336 6.28 -17.92 -5.58
C ILE A 336 5.50 -16.78 -4.89
N LEU A 337 5.00 -15.80 -5.64
CA LEU A 337 4.22 -14.68 -5.09
C LEU A 337 2.82 -15.11 -4.60
N VAL A 338 2.22 -16.16 -5.16
CA VAL A 338 1.01 -16.76 -4.60
C VAL A 338 1.33 -17.50 -3.30
N GLY A 339 2.49 -18.16 -3.20
CA GLY A 339 3.03 -18.68 -1.93
C GLY A 339 3.25 -17.57 -0.90
N TRP A 340 3.84 -16.44 -1.29
CA TRP A 340 3.97 -15.25 -0.46
C TRP A 340 2.60 -14.74 0.04
N LEU A 341 1.60 -14.68 -0.82
CA LEU A 341 0.24 -14.32 -0.45
C LEU A 341 -0.34 -15.30 0.58
N ALA A 342 -0.09 -16.60 0.42
CA ALA A 342 -0.56 -17.63 1.36
C ALA A 342 -0.01 -17.39 2.78
N PHE A 343 1.31 -17.16 2.92
CA PHE A 343 1.92 -16.82 4.20
C PHE A 343 1.47 -15.45 4.71
N GLY A 344 1.37 -14.43 3.85
CA GLY A 344 0.95 -13.08 4.24
C GLY A 344 -0.45 -13.03 4.86
N VAL A 345 -1.39 -13.81 4.32
CA VAL A 345 -2.73 -13.94 4.89
C VAL A 345 -2.71 -14.75 6.20
N ALA A 346 -1.95 -15.83 6.28
CA ALA A 346 -1.76 -16.57 7.53
C ALA A 346 -1.13 -15.68 8.61
N ASN A 347 -0.14 -14.86 8.25
CA ASN A 347 0.49 -13.87 9.12
C ASN A 347 -0.49 -12.79 9.59
N ASN A 348 -1.46 -12.40 8.75
CA ASN A 348 -2.53 -11.50 9.19
C ASN A 348 -3.38 -12.14 10.29
N PHE A 349 -3.77 -13.41 10.14
CA PHE A 349 -4.54 -14.12 11.17
C PHE A 349 -3.76 -14.26 12.47
N LEU A 350 -2.51 -14.70 12.44
CA LEU A 350 -1.69 -14.86 13.64
C LEU A 350 -1.26 -13.51 14.22
N GLY A 351 -0.77 -12.61 13.38
CA GLY A 351 -0.20 -11.34 13.82
C GLY A 351 -1.25 -10.30 14.18
N ILE A 352 -2.08 -9.89 13.22
CA ILE A 352 -3.03 -8.80 13.43
C ILE A 352 -4.24 -9.26 14.24
N GLN A 353 -4.89 -10.36 13.84
CA GLN A 353 -6.09 -10.86 14.52
C GLN A 353 -5.76 -11.58 15.83
N GLY A 354 -4.57 -12.17 15.92
CA GLY A 354 -4.11 -12.91 17.10
C GLY A 354 -3.36 -12.06 18.11
N LEU A 355 -2.18 -11.51 17.72
CA LEU A 355 -1.32 -10.79 18.67
C LEU A 355 -1.75 -9.34 18.87
N LEU A 356 -1.95 -8.60 17.78
CA LEU A 356 -2.24 -7.16 17.84
C LEU A 356 -3.62 -6.91 18.48
N ALA A 357 -4.64 -7.68 18.09
CA ALA A 357 -5.97 -7.61 18.70
C ALA A 357 -5.96 -8.02 20.18
N GLY A 358 -4.97 -8.80 20.61
CA GLY A 358 -4.71 -9.18 22.02
C GLY A 358 -3.77 -8.23 22.77
N GLY A 359 -3.41 -7.06 22.22
CA GLY A 359 -2.54 -6.06 22.87
C GLY A 359 -1.07 -6.46 22.96
N ARG A 360 -0.60 -7.39 22.11
CA ARG A 360 0.78 -7.90 22.11
C ARG A 360 1.64 -7.28 21.02
N ASP A 361 1.63 -5.95 20.91
CA ASP A 361 2.23 -5.17 19.85
C ASP A 361 3.74 -5.44 19.68
N ARG A 362 4.48 -5.54 20.80
CA ARG A 362 5.93 -5.81 20.77
C ARG A 362 6.26 -7.15 20.10
N GLN A 363 5.46 -8.20 20.39
CA GLN A 363 5.69 -9.52 19.82
C GLN A 363 5.43 -9.53 18.31
N TYR A 364 4.39 -8.82 17.89
CA TYR A 364 4.07 -8.61 16.47
C TYR A 364 5.20 -7.85 15.75
N LEU A 365 5.65 -6.73 16.31
CA LEU A 365 6.74 -5.93 15.74
C LEU A 365 8.02 -6.75 15.58
N HIS A 366 8.42 -7.53 16.58
CA HIS A 366 9.61 -8.39 16.48
C HIS A 366 9.50 -9.38 15.32
N ALA A 367 8.33 -9.98 15.09
CA ALA A 367 8.13 -10.91 13.99
C ALA A 367 8.25 -10.18 12.63
N ILE A 368 7.65 -9.00 12.47
CA ILE A 368 7.75 -8.21 11.23
C ILE A 368 9.20 -7.81 10.94
N TRP A 369 9.92 -7.31 11.95
CA TRP A 369 11.32 -6.90 11.76
C TRP A 369 12.26 -8.09 11.48
N SER A 370 12.00 -9.28 12.05
CA SER A 370 12.77 -10.48 11.71
C SER A 370 12.58 -10.90 10.25
N GLY A 371 11.35 -10.81 9.73
CA GLY A 371 11.07 -11.05 8.32
C GLY A 371 11.73 -10.04 7.40
N LEU A 372 11.68 -8.74 7.73
CA LEU A 372 12.36 -7.71 6.97
C LEU A 372 13.88 -7.93 6.95
N ALA A 373 14.48 -8.25 8.09
CA ALA A 373 15.91 -8.54 8.18
C ALA A 373 16.29 -9.74 7.29
N MET A 374 15.50 -10.82 7.32
CA MET A 374 15.74 -11.98 6.47
C MET A 374 15.57 -11.64 4.98
N THR A 375 14.52 -10.88 4.61
CA THR A 375 14.34 -10.39 3.24
C THR A 375 15.57 -9.59 2.78
N ALA A 376 16.08 -8.69 3.63
CA ALA A 376 17.24 -7.86 3.31
C ALA A 376 18.53 -8.71 3.16
N LEU A 377 18.75 -9.68 4.06
CA LEU A 377 19.88 -10.61 3.97
C LEU A 377 19.85 -11.44 2.69
N PHE A 378 18.68 -12.02 2.38
CA PHE A 378 18.53 -12.81 1.16
C PHE A 378 18.68 -11.94 -0.10
N ALA A 379 18.11 -10.73 -0.10
CA ALA A 379 18.28 -9.77 -1.20
C ALA A 379 19.74 -9.38 -1.39
N GLY A 380 20.48 -9.15 -0.30
CA GLY A 380 21.93 -8.93 -0.34
C GLY A 380 22.69 -10.11 -0.95
N ALA A 381 22.33 -11.34 -0.56
CA ALA A 381 22.92 -12.55 -1.14
C ALA A 381 22.61 -12.67 -2.65
N CYS A 382 21.37 -12.37 -3.08
CA CYS A 382 21.00 -12.36 -4.49
C CYS A 382 21.87 -11.40 -5.30
N LEU A 383 22.13 -10.19 -4.79
CA LEU A 383 22.96 -9.20 -5.48
C LEU A 383 24.43 -9.60 -5.51
N LEU A 384 24.97 -10.11 -4.39
CA LEU A 384 26.38 -10.53 -4.31
C LEU A 384 26.68 -11.73 -5.22
N LEU A 385 25.78 -12.70 -5.26
CA LEU A 385 25.92 -13.93 -6.04
C LEU A 385 25.35 -13.80 -7.47
N ARG A 386 24.78 -12.66 -7.83
CA ARG A 386 24.13 -12.40 -9.13
C ARG A 386 23.11 -13.47 -9.50
N LEU A 387 22.24 -13.79 -8.56
CA LEU A 387 21.23 -14.83 -8.74
C LEU A 387 20.16 -14.45 -9.79
N PRO A 388 19.42 -15.43 -10.34
CA PRO A 388 18.34 -15.15 -11.29
C PRO A 388 17.24 -14.24 -10.73
N VAL A 389 16.50 -13.56 -11.62
CA VAL A 389 15.41 -12.63 -11.25
C VAL A 389 14.32 -13.30 -10.39
N VAL A 390 14.09 -14.60 -10.57
CA VAL A 390 13.11 -15.37 -9.79
C VAL A 390 13.43 -15.36 -8.29
N ASP A 391 14.71 -15.25 -7.92
CA ASP A 391 15.15 -15.22 -6.53
C ASP A 391 14.76 -13.93 -5.82
N ALA A 392 14.42 -12.87 -6.55
CA ALA A 392 13.80 -11.68 -5.98
C ALA A 392 12.42 -12.01 -5.35
N ALA A 393 11.66 -12.93 -5.93
CA ALA A 393 10.41 -13.40 -5.35
C ALA A 393 10.65 -14.34 -4.16
N LEU A 394 11.69 -15.18 -4.24
CA LEU A 394 12.09 -16.02 -3.10
C LEU A 394 12.55 -15.19 -1.90
N ALA A 395 13.25 -14.08 -2.10
CA ALA A 395 13.66 -13.19 -1.01
C ALA A 395 12.45 -12.68 -0.21
N VAL A 396 11.39 -12.29 -0.90
CA VAL A 396 10.15 -11.80 -0.26
C VAL A 396 9.37 -12.95 0.39
N LEU A 397 9.29 -14.12 -0.26
CA LEU A 397 8.65 -15.31 0.29
C LEU A 397 9.35 -15.80 1.56
N VAL A 398 10.66 -15.88 1.56
CA VAL A 398 11.47 -16.32 2.72
C VAL A 398 11.26 -15.37 3.89
N GLY A 399 11.27 -14.06 3.65
CA GLY A 399 10.95 -13.08 4.68
C GLY A 399 9.58 -13.29 5.30
N GLU A 400 8.55 -13.52 4.49
CA GLU A 400 7.18 -13.75 4.96
C GLU A 400 7.05 -15.11 5.71
N ALA A 401 7.76 -16.14 5.26
CA ALA A 401 7.83 -17.42 5.94
C ALA A 401 8.51 -17.30 7.32
N VAL A 402 9.56 -16.48 7.45
CA VAL A 402 10.20 -16.19 8.75
C VAL A 402 9.24 -15.47 9.68
N VAL A 403 8.46 -14.50 9.18
CA VAL A 403 7.38 -13.88 9.98
C VAL A 403 6.41 -14.94 10.47
N PHE A 404 5.97 -15.85 9.59
CA PHE A 404 5.05 -16.93 9.95
C PHE A 404 5.61 -17.83 11.06
N VAL A 405 6.84 -18.28 10.91
CA VAL A 405 7.50 -19.12 11.92
C VAL A 405 7.62 -18.38 13.26
N ALA A 406 8.07 -17.11 13.22
CA ALA A 406 8.18 -16.28 14.41
C ALA A 406 6.84 -16.08 15.13
N LEU A 407 5.76 -15.89 14.39
CA LEU A 407 4.40 -15.78 14.93
C LEU A 407 3.93 -17.13 15.49
N ALA A 408 4.10 -18.23 14.75
CA ALA A 408 3.68 -19.56 15.16
C ALA A 408 4.36 -20.02 16.45
N LEU A 409 5.68 -19.77 16.60
CA LEU A 409 6.42 -20.06 17.83
C LEU A 409 5.87 -19.27 19.04
N LYS A 410 5.48 -18.01 18.84
CA LYS A 410 4.86 -17.21 19.91
C LYS A 410 3.48 -17.75 20.30
N PHE A 411 2.71 -18.25 19.34
CA PHE A 411 1.43 -18.92 19.60
C PHE A 411 1.60 -20.25 20.33
N TRP A 412 2.64 -21.00 20.00
CA TRP A 412 2.97 -22.25 20.68
C TRP A 412 3.27 -22.04 22.17
N ASN A 413 4.08 -21.02 22.47
CA ASN A 413 4.46 -20.66 23.84
C ASN A 413 3.33 -20.02 24.67
N MET A 414 2.15 -19.79 24.09
CA MET A 414 0.96 -19.26 24.76
C MET A 414 -0.06 -20.36 25.15
N ARG A 415 0.20 -21.61 24.76
CA ARG A 415 -0.59 -22.76 25.17
C ARG A 415 -0.11 -23.28 26.54
#